data_751d0c4f9e1c14169080d92ae783e597
#
_entry.id   751d0c4f9e1c14169080d92ae783e597
#
_cell.length_a   1.000
_cell.length_b   1.000
_cell.length_c   1.000
_cell.angle_alpha   90.00
_cell.angle_beta   90.00
_cell.angle_gamma   90.00
#
_symmetry.space_group_name_H-M   'P 1'
#
loop_
_entity.id
_entity.type
_entity.pdbx_description
1 polymer ?
#
loop_
_entity_poly.entity_id
_entity_poly.type
_entity_poly.pdbx_seq_one_letter_code
_entity_poly.pdbx_strand_id
1 'polypeptide(L)'
;MFFCGPDIGSRPMNDDMQLAGDALDFCESLSHLQDPSTIADSFQKIASNFGFDHFIITDIPFAAQPFERAVLMRRWPTGWFEVYAQRGFVRADPVIKLCRSTTSLFEWSEALYDPELEPRSHEVMMRARDFGLMRGLSL
;
A
#
# COMPACT_ATOMS: atom_id res chain seq x y z
N MET A 1 2.88 5.67 0.05
CA MET A 1 2.84 4.40 -0.72
C MET A 1 2.52 3.26 0.23
N PHE A 2 1.66 2.34 -0.17
CA PHE A 2 1.22 1.23 0.68
C PHE A 2 1.34 -0.07 -0.10
N PHE A 3 1.91 -1.09 0.52
CA PHE A 3 2.03 -2.44 -0.01
C PHE A 3 1.34 -3.42 0.92
N CYS A 4 0.68 -4.43 0.38
CA CYS A 4 0.10 -5.51 1.15
C CYS A 4 0.36 -6.85 0.47
N GLY A 5 0.70 -7.86 1.27
CA GLY A 5 0.96 -9.22 0.81
C GLY A 5 0.91 -10.24 1.94
N PRO A 6 1.05 -11.53 1.60
CA PRO A 6 1.18 -12.60 2.56
C PRO A 6 2.51 -12.50 3.33
N ASP A 7 2.65 -13.32 4.36
CA ASP A 7 3.86 -13.40 5.18
C ASP A 7 5.08 -13.81 4.31
N ILE A 8 6.08 -12.95 4.25
CA ILE A 8 7.34 -13.26 3.55
C ILE A 8 8.17 -14.08 4.52
N GLY A 9 8.06 -15.42 4.43
CA GLY A 9 8.96 -16.34 5.11
C GLY A 9 10.43 -16.08 4.73
N SER A 10 11.38 -16.51 5.56
CA SER A 10 12.82 -16.37 5.29
C SER A 10 13.19 -16.96 3.92
N ARG A 11 13.68 -16.11 3.01
CA ARG A 11 14.15 -16.48 1.67
C ARG A 11 15.64 -16.79 1.68
N PRO A 12 16.14 -17.67 0.78
CA PRO A 12 17.56 -17.89 0.61
C PRO A 12 18.24 -16.64 0.01
N MET A 13 19.49 -16.36 0.43
CA MET A 13 20.27 -15.16 0.07
C MET A 13 20.48 -14.95 -1.46
N ASN A 14 20.41 -16.01 -2.27
CA ASN A 14 20.49 -15.90 -3.73
C ASN A 14 19.25 -15.20 -4.32
N ASP A 15 18.07 -15.37 -3.72
CA ASP A 15 16.83 -14.73 -4.17
C ASP A 15 16.89 -13.21 -3.92
N ASP A 16 17.55 -12.76 -2.86
CA ASP A 16 17.65 -11.34 -2.53
C ASP A 16 18.49 -10.57 -3.57
N MET A 17 19.56 -11.17 -4.09
CA MET A 17 20.37 -10.56 -5.14
C MET A 17 19.60 -10.46 -6.47
N GLN A 18 18.81 -11.48 -6.81
CA GLN A 18 17.98 -11.45 -8.00
C GLN A 18 16.88 -10.38 -7.87
N LEU A 19 16.22 -10.30 -6.71
CA LEU A 19 15.20 -9.27 -6.45
C LEU A 19 15.76 -7.85 -6.54
N ALA A 20 16.99 -7.63 -6.03
CA ALA A 20 17.67 -6.34 -6.15
C ALA A 20 17.96 -6.00 -7.61
N GLY A 21 18.42 -6.97 -8.42
CA GLY A 21 18.59 -6.83 -9.86
C GLY A 21 17.28 -6.46 -10.57
N ASP A 22 16.22 -7.23 -10.34
CA ASP A 22 14.91 -6.98 -10.92
C ASP A 22 14.36 -5.57 -10.57
N ALA A 23 14.60 -5.10 -9.35
CA ALA A 23 14.20 -3.75 -8.93
C ALA A 23 14.99 -2.65 -9.65
N LEU A 24 16.32 -2.84 -9.86
CA LEU A 24 17.14 -1.90 -10.60
C LEU A 24 16.74 -1.85 -12.08
N ASP A 25 16.54 -3.00 -12.72
CA ASP A 25 16.06 -3.11 -14.10
C ASP A 25 14.72 -2.40 -14.29
N PHE A 26 13.82 -2.55 -13.31
CA PHE A 26 12.56 -1.81 -13.30
C PHE A 26 12.80 -0.29 -13.24
N CYS A 27 13.64 0.19 -12.33
CA CYS A 27 13.95 1.62 -12.23
C CYS A 27 14.53 2.19 -13.55
N GLU A 28 15.41 1.45 -14.22
CA GLU A 28 15.94 1.83 -15.53
C GLU A 28 14.85 1.88 -16.61
N SER A 29 13.93 0.90 -16.58
CA SER A 29 12.84 0.83 -17.55
C SER A 29 11.85 1.99 -17.46
N LEU A 30 11.69 2.60 -16.28
CA LEU A 30 10.77 3.73 -16.07
C LEU A 30 11.07 4.93 -16.97
N SER A 31 12.33 5.14 -17.36
CA SER A 31 12.72 6.21 -18.29
C SER A 31 12.10 6.07 -19.68
N HIS A 32 11.68 4.88 -20.05
CA HIS A 32 11.10 4.53 -21.36
C HIS A 32 9.59 4.30 -21.31
N LEU A 33 8.99 4.23 -20.13
CA LEU A 33 7.55 4.04 -19.95
C LEU A 33 6.85 5.39 -19.81
N GLN A 34 5.82 5.63 -20.63
CA GLN A 34 5.04 6.87 -20.59
C GLN A 34 3.58 6.63 -20.17
N ASP A 35 3.08 5.43 -20.38
CA ASP A 35 1.70 5.10 -20.03
C ASP A 35 1.58 4.68 -18.56
N PRO A 36 0.74 5.39 -17.76
CA PRO A 36 0.58 5.08 -16.32
C PRO A 36 0.09 3.66 -16.04
N SER A 37 -0.71 3.07 -16.94
CA SER A 37 -1.20 1.70 -16.78
C SER A 37 -0.06 0.71 -16.92
N THR A 38 0.79 0.88 -17.94
CA THR A 38 1.98 0.05 -18.15
C THR A 38 2.97 0.16 -17.00
N ILE A 39 3.16 1.37 -16.46
CA ILE A 39 4.00 1.59 -15.26
C ILE A 39 3.42 0.82 -14.08
N ALA A 40 2.10 0.93 -13.84
CA ALA A 40 1.44 0.24 -12.74
C ALA A 40 1.52 -1.29 -12.86
N ASP A 41 1.39 -1.84 -14.07
CA ASP A 41 1.50 -3.29 -14.31
C ASP A 41 2.93 -3.79 -14.09
N SER A 42 3.91 -3.04 -14.57
CA SER A 42 5.33 -3.34 -14.36
C SER A 42 5.69 -3.27 -12.87
N PHE A 43 5.19 -2.26 -12.17
CA PHE A 43 5.39 -2.12 -10.74
C PHE A 43 4.72 -3.25 -9.94
N GLN A 44 3.50 -3.66 -10.32
CA GLN A 44 2.81 -4.80 -9.72
C GLN A 44 3.64 -6.08 -9.85
N LYS A 45 4.23 -6.32 -11.02
CA LYS A 45 5.08 -7.49 -11.25
C LYS A 45 6.28 -7.52 -10.31
N ILE A 46 6.96 -6.38 -10.16
CA ILE A 46 8.09 -6.27 -9.22
C ILE A 46 7.61 -6.44 -7.77
N ALA A 47 6.56 -5.74 -7.36
CA ALA A 47 6.00 -5.87 -6.00
C ALA A 47 5.65 -7.32 -5.66
N SER A 48 5.09 -8.08 -6.62
CA SER A 48 4.76 -9.49 -6.43
C SER A 48 6.00 -10.36 -6.22
N ASN A 49 7.14 -10.05 -6.86
CA ASN A 49 8.40 -10.74 -6.61
C ASN A 49 8.88 -10.56 -5.16
N PHE A 50 8.54 -9.42 -4.53
CA PHE A 50 8.79 -9.14 -3.11
C PHE A 50 7.68 -9.69 -2.19
N GLY A 51 6.64 -10.35 -2.73
CA GLY A 51 5.54 -10.92 -1.96
C GLY A 51 4.39 -9.93 -1.68
N PHE A 52 4.30 -8.82 -2.41
CA PHE A 52 3.22 -7.86 -2.28
C PHE A 52 2.22 -8.01 -3.42
N ASP A 53 1.02 -8.51 -3.11
CA ASP A 53 -0.03 -8.73 -4.11
C ASP A 53 -0.77 -7.45 -4.47
N HIS A 54 -0.73 -6.46 -3.60
CA HIS A 54 -1.48 -5.21 -3.77
C HIS A 54 -0.66 -4.00 -3.38
N PHE A 55 -0.92 -2.87 -4.05
CA PHE A 55 -0.32 -1.59 -3.70
C PHE A 55 -1.25 -0.41 -4.01
N ILE A 56 -0.97 0.71 -3.38
CA ILE A 56 -1.48 2.03 -3.75
C ILE A 56 -0.38 3.07 -3.56
N ILE A 57 -0.25 3.95 -4.55
CA ILE A 57 0.60 5.13 -4.48
C ILE A 57 -0.35 6.34 -4.45
N THR A 58 -0.26 7.12 -3.41
CA THR A 58 -1.15 8.25 -3.17
C THR A 58 -0.41 9.37 -2.46
N ASP A 59 -0.81 10.61 -2.73
CA ASP A 59 -0.52 11.71 -1.81
C ASP A 59 -1.30 11.49 -0.52
N ILE A 60 -0.85 12.10 0.57
CA ILE A 60 -1.62 12.16 1.82
C ILE A 60 -2.66 13.26 1.66
N PRO A 61 -3.95 12.93 1.48
CA PRO A 61 -4.96 13.94 1.18
C PRO A 61 -5.16 14.90 2.36
N PHE A 62 -5.30 16.17 2.08
CA PHE A 62 -5.79 17.13 3.04
C PHE A 62 -7.25 16.83 3.40
N ALA A 63 -7.66 17.17 4.64
CA ALA A 63 -8.95 16.78 5.21
C ALA A 63 -10.20 17.09 4.36
N ALA A 64 -10.11 18.02 3.42
CA ALA A 64 -11.21 18.45 2.54
C ALA A 64 -11.17 17.83 1.14
N GLN A 65 -10.10 17.12 0.76
CA GLN A 65 -10.00 16.52 -0.58
C GLN A 65 -10.63 15.13 -0.64
N PRO A 66 -11.38 14.80 -1.71
CA PRO A 66 -11.75 13.42 -2.00
C PRO A 66 -10.50 12.55 -2.16
N PHE A 67 -10.50 11.37 -1.53
CA PHE A 67 -9.37 10.44 -1.56
C PHE A 67 -8.97 10.05 -2.99
N GLU A 68 -9.95 9.90 -3.87
CA GLU A 68 -9.75 9.52 -5.28
C GLU A 68 -8.81 10.46 -6.03
N ARG A 69 -8.80 11.75 -5.66
CA ARG A 69 -7.92 12.74 -6.29
C ARG A 69 -6.47 12.67 -5.84
N ALA A 70 -6.23 12.05 -4.69
CA ALA A 70 -4.89 11.87 -4.15
C ALA A 70 -4.21 10.62 -4.72
N VAL A 71 -4.96 9.70 -5.32
CA VAL A 71 -4.43 8.43 -5.82
C VAL A 71 -3.74 8.62 -7.16
N LEU A 72 -2.45 8.29 -7.22
CA LEU A 72 -1.63 8.30 -8.43
C LEU A 72 -1.71 6.96 -9.17
N MET A 73 -1.54 5.86 -8.45
CA MET A 73 -1.61 4.50 -9.00
C MET A 73 -2.17 3.55 -7.95
N ARG A 74 -2.87 2.50 -8.39
CA ARG A 74 -3.35 1.46 -7.46
C ARG A 74 -3.51 0.11 -8.16
N ARG A 75 -3.30 -0.94 -7.37
CA ARG A 75 -3.68 -2.33 -7.61
C ARG A 75 -4.20 -2.90 -6.30
N TRP A 76 -5.29 -2.33 -5.83
CA TRP A 76 -6.03 -2.81 -4.65
C TRP A 76 -7.03 -3.89 -5.03
N PRO A 77 -7.47 -4.74 -4.08
CA PRO A 77 -8.51 -5.73 -4.33
C PRO A 77 -9.78 -5.08 -4.87
N THR A 78 -10.46 -5.79 -5.78
CA THR A 78 -11.72 -5.34 -6.36
C THR A 78 -12.74 -4.99 -5.26
N GLY A 79 -13.35 -3.83 -5.38
CA GLY A 79 -14.37 -3.33 -4.44
C GLY A 79 -13.81 -2.64 -3.19
N TRP A 80 -12.55 -2.88 -2.80
CA TRP A 80 -12.00 -2.23 -1.61
C TRP A 80 -11.87 -0.71 -1.76
N PHE A 81 -11.41 -0.25 -2.91
CA PHE A 81 -11.26 1.18 -3.14
C PHE A 81 -12.57 1.94 -3.04
N GLU A 82 -13.63 1.39 -3.59
CA GLU A 82 -14.97 1.97 -3.55
C GLU A 82 -15.49 2.04 -2.11
N VAL A 83 -15.34 0.98 -1.34
CA VAL A 83 -15.70 0.95 0.08
C VAL A 83 -14.89 1.97 0.86
N TYR A 84 -13.58 2.02 0.65
CA TYR A 84 -12.67 2.92 1.36
C TYR A 84 -13.01 4.39 1.11
N ALA A 85 -13.22 4.75 -0.16
CA ALA A 85 -13.56 6.11 -0.57
C ALA A 85 -14.95 6.53 -0.07
N GLN A 86 -15.99 5.71 -0.32
CA GLN A 86 -17.37 6.01 0.07
C GLN A 86 -17.55 6.17 1.58
N ARG A 87 -16.82 5.37 2.37
CA ARG A 87 -16.86 5.44 3.82
C ARG A 87 -15.95 6.52 4.42
N GLY A 88 -15.13 7.18 3.59
CA GLY A 88 -14.20 8.21 4.03
C GLY A 88 -13.15 7.67 5.01
N PHE A 89 -12.72 6.44 4.83
CA PHE A 89 -11.81 5.73 5.71
C PHE A 89 -10.45 6.41 5.86
N VAL A 90 -10.00 7.15 4.86
CA VAL A 90 -8.76 7.94 4.89
C VAL A 90 -8.60 8.85 6.12
N ARG A 91 -9.73 9.25 6.75
CA ARG A 91 -9.72 10.11 7.93
C ARG A 91 -9.53 9.34 9.24
N ALA A 92 -9.85 8.05 9.22
CA ALA A 92 -9.82 7.18 10.39
C ALA A 92 -8.75 6.10 10.30
N ASP A 93 -8.11 5.94 9.14
CA ASP A 93 -7.11 4.93 8.88
C ASP A 93 -5.84 5.17 9.73
N PRO A 94 -5.50 4.25 10.65
CA PRO A 94 -4.33 4.40 11.50
C PRO A 94 -3.02 4.40 10.70
N VAL A 95 -2.98 3.70 9.55
CA VAL A 95 -1.81 3.69 8.66
C VAL A 95 -1.59 5.06 8.04
N ILE A 96 -2.64 5.70 7.51
CA ILE A 96 -2.59 7.09 7.01
C ILE A 96 -2.21 8.07 8.13
N LYS A 97 -2.73 7.86 9.34
CA LYS A 97 -2.38 8.68 10.51
C LYS A 97 -0.89 8.61 10.80
N LEU A 98 -0.30 7.41 10.76
CA LEU A 98 1.14 7.22 10.97
C LEU A 98 1.96 7.81 9.81
N CYS A 99 1.57 7.65 8.54
CA CYS A 99 2.22 8.28 7.39
C CYS A 99 2.34 9.80 7.49
N ARG A 100 1.41 10.46 8.21
CA ARG A 100 1.49 11.93 8.43
C ARG A 100 2.56 12.34 9.44
N SER A 101 3.07 11.41 10.23
CA SER A 101 4.02 11.69 11.31
C SER A 101 5.42 11.17 11.05
N THR A 102 5.61 10.36 10.01
CA THR A 102 6.92 9.79 9.65
C THR A 102 7.15 9.80 8.14
N THR A 103 8.43 9.86 7.77
CA THR A 103 8.92 9.66 6.40
C THR A 103 9.72 8.36 6.29
N SER A 104 9.71 7.54 7.33
CA SER A 104 10.39 6.25 7.36
C SER A 104 9.44 5.14 6.96
N LEU A 105 9.98 4.10 6.31
CA LEU A 105 9.27 2.86 6.05
C LEU A 105 8.82 2.23 7.38
N PHE A 106 7.58 1.76 7.46
CA PHE A 106 7.05 1.07 8.64
C PHE A 106 6.08 -0.05 8.23
N GLU A 107 5.91 -1.01 9.13
CA GLU A 107 4.87 -2.03 9.02
C GLU A 107 3.51 -1.53 9.52
N TRP A 108 2.42 -2.03 8.97
CA TRP A 108 1.07 -1.69 9.43
C TRP A 108 0.80 -2.07 10.90
N SER A 109 1.53 -3.07 11.41
CA SER A 109 1.53 -3.45 12.82
C SER A 109 2.00 -2.35 13.76
N GLU A 110 2.77 -1.38 13.26
CA GLU A 110 3.27 -0.23 14.00
C GLU A 110 2.25 0.93 14.06
N ALA A 111 1.23 0.90 13.21
CA ALA A 111 0.14 1.88 13.20
C ALA A 111 -0.86 1.58 14.34
N LEU A 112 -0.43 1.86 15.57
CA LEU A 112 -1.19 1.56 16.77
C LEU A 112 -2.45 2.43 16.89
N TYR A 113 -3.54 1.84 17.36
CA TYR A 113 -4.79 2.49 17.71
C TYR A 113 -5.49 1.73 18.83
N ASP A 114 -6.36 2.40 19.58
CA ASP A 114 -7.19 1.77 20.61
C ASP A 114 -8.59 1.47 20.03
N PRO A 115 -9.00 0.19 19.91
CA PRO A 115 -10.30 -0.17 19.35
C PRO A 115 -11.50 0.42 20.10
N GLU A 116 -11.38 0.66 21.41
CA GLU A 116 -12.47 1.22 22.23
C GLU A 116 -12.59 2.73 22.06
N LEU A 117 -11.45 3.42 21.98
CA LEU A 117 -11.39 4.87 21.83
C LEU A 117 -11.48 5.31 20.36
N GLU A 118 -11.01 4.48 19.42
CA GLU A 118 -10.97 4.75 17.99
C GLU A 118 -11.76 3.69 17.18
N PRO A 119 -13.07 3.53 17.40
CA PRO A 119 -13.85 2.46 16.76
C PRO A 119 -13.86 2.55 15.23
N ARG A 120 -13.71 3.76 14.68
CA ARG A 120 -13.58 3.95 13.20
C ARG A 120 -12.26 3.43 12.67
N SER A 121 -11.16 3.60 13.39
CA SER A 121 -9.86 3.01 13.05
C SER A 121 -9.93 1.49 13.05
N HIS A 122 -10.59 0.94 14.07
CA HIS A 122 -10.85 -0.50 14.15
C HIS A 122 -11.68 -1.00 12.95
N GLU A 123 -12.76 -0.27 12.58
CA GLU A 123 -13.58 -0.60 11.41
C GLU A 123 -12.76 -0.67 10.12
N VAL A 124 -11.86 0.31 9.87
CA VAL A 124 -10.97 0.32 8.71
C VAL A 124 -10.15 -0.95 8.65
N MET A 125 -9.46 -1.30 9.74
CA MET A 125 -8.57 -2.46 9.78
C MET A 125 -9.32 -3.78 9.65
N MET A 126 -10.49 -3.90 10.25
CA MET A 126 -11.33 -5.09 10.11
C MET A 126 -11.87 -5.24 8.68
N ARG A 127 -12.32 -4.16 8.07
CA ARG A 127 -12.80 -4.19 6.69
C ARG A 127 -11.67 -4.48 5.69
N ALA A 128 -10.47 -3.95 5.90
CA ALA A 128 -9.32 -4.28 5.07
C ALA A 128 -9.06 -5.81 5.04
N ARG A 129 -9.21 -6.48 6.19
CA ARG A 129 -9.07 -7.95 6.28
C ARG A 129 -10.10 -8.71 5.46
N ASP A 130 -11.34 -8.22 5.36
CA ASP A 130 -12.39 -8.83 4.52
C ASP A 130 -11.97 -8.88 3.03
N PHE A 131 -11.04 -7.99 2.62
CA PHE A 131 -10.47 -7.94 1.28
C PHE A 131 -9.07 -8.55 1.19
N GLY A 132 -8.62 -9.28 2.22
CA GLY A 132 -7.31 -9.94 2.25
C GLY A 132 -6.14 -9.02 2.61
N LEU A 133 -6.40 -7.76 2.96
CA LEU A 133 -5.38 -6.79 3.34
C LEU A 133 -5.09 -6.89 4.86
N MET A 134 -4.24 -7.84 5.23
CA MET A 134 -3.97 -8.13 6.64
C MET A 134 -2.64 -7.55 7.13
N ARG A 135 -1.67 -7.41 6.26
CA ARG A 135 -0.32 -6.94 6.55
C ARG A 135 0.15 -6.04 5.43
N GLY A 136 1.02 -5.11 5.73
CA GLY A 136 1.57 -4.23 4.71
C GLY A 136 2.72 -3.38 5.19
N LEU A 137 3.39 -2.76 4.23
CA LEU A 137 4.42 -1.76 4.43
C LEU A 137 3.90 -0.41 3.91
N SER A 138 4.32 0.66 4.56
CA SER A 138 3.99 2.03 4.15
C SER A 138 5.17 2.97 4.34
N LEU A 139 5.22 3.97 3.48
CA LEU A 139 6.20 5.04 3.47
C LEU A 139 5.47 6.38 3.27
#